data_56c7c3a8b9137b497e05e45909e6c80a
#
_entry.id   56c7c3a8b9137b497e05e45909e6c80a
#
_cell.length_a   1.000
_cell.length_b   1.000
_cell.length_c   1.000
_cell.angle_alpha   90.00
_cell.angle_beta   90.00
_cell.angle_gamma   90.00
#
_symmetry.space_group_name_H-M   'P 1'
#
loop_
_entity.id
_entity.type
_entity.pdbx_description
1 polymer ?
#
loop_
_entity_poly.entity_id
_entity_poly.type
_entity_poly.pdbx_seq_one_letter_code
_entity_poly.pdbx_strand_id
1 'polypeptide(L)'
;MPRYKLIVMTNPVEGRSDEFNDWYTNVHIPDLLRLPGIVGAQRFSRAAFQRGDGPFPYEYLAIYHCDTNDLEGLIAEIDAKAGTADMPISDAMQVARFACYFEELTELAEAPENAVG
;
A
#
# COMPACT_ATOMS: atom_id res chain seq x y z
N MET A 1 -13.55 0.68 16.31
CA MET A 1 -12.07 0.78 16.36
C MET A 1 -11.60 1.86 15.41
N PRO A 2 -10.50 2.57 15.74
CA PRO A 2 -9.93 3.52 14.81
C PRO A 2 -9.53 2.86 13.49
N ARG A 3 -9.70 3.58 12.40
CA ARG A 3 -9.34 3.11 11.08
C ARG A 3 -8.25 3.97 10.50
N TYR A 4 -7.29 3.31 9.88
CA TYR A 4 -6.14 3.96 9.27
C TYR A 4 -5.97 3.48 7.83
N LYS A 5 -5.27 4.29 7.04
CA LYS A 5 -4.76 3.87 5.74
C LYS A 5 -3.25 3.92 5.79
N LEU A 6 -2.63 2.81 5.49
CA LEU A 6 -1.19 2.80 5.22
C LEU A 6 -0.99 3.08 3.74
N ILE A 7 -0.30 4.16 3.46
CA ILE A 7 0.01 4.59 2.09
C ILE A 7 1.46 4.21 1.82
N VAL A 8 1.69 3.36 0.82
CA VAL A 8 3.03 2.90 0.46
C VAL A 8 3.27 3.20 -1.02
N MET A 9 4.28 4.00 -1.30
CA MET A 9 4.67 4.32 -2.66
C MET A 9 6.03 3.70 -2.96
N THR A 10 6.15 3.03 -4.10
CA THR A 10 7.33 2.23 -4.44
C THR A 10 7.65 2.31 -5.91
N ASN A 11 8.88 1.91 -6.24
CA ASN A 11 9.32 1.73 -7.61
C ASN A 11 9.98 0.35 -7.77
N PRO A 12 9.81 -0.28 -8.93
CA PRO A 12 10.59 -1.47 -9.25
C PRO A 12 12.03 -1.11 -9.60
N VAL A 13 12.94 -2.05 -9.43
CA VAL A 13 14.28 -1.95 -10.01
C VAL A 13 14.13 -1.94 -11.54
N GLU A 14 14.93 -1.13 -12.22
CA GLU A 14 14.88 -1.01 -13.67
C GLU A 14 14.98 -2.37 -14.35
N GLY A 15 14.06 -2.62 -15.28
CA GLY A 15 14.00 -3.89 -16.02
C GLY A 15 13.34 -5.04 -15.28
N ARG A 16 12.88 -4.82 -14.03
CA ARG A 16 12.29 -5.88 -13.21
C ARG A 16 10.84 -5.58 -12.81
N SER A 17 10.14 -4.78 -13.60
CA SER A 17 8.75 -4.38 -13.29
C SER A 17 7.79 -5.57 -13.23
N ASP A 18 7.92 -6.53 -14.14
CA ASP A 18 7.04 -7.70 -14.15
C ASP A 18 7.23 -8.56 -12.91
N GLU A 19 8.47 -8.80 -12.53
CA GLU A 19 8.80 -9.54 -11.31
C GLU A 19 8.30 -8.83 -10.07
N PHE A 20 8.52 -7.50 -9.99
CA PHE A 20 8.05 -6.66 -8.90
C PHE A 20 6.54 -6.75 -8.75
N ASN A 21 5.80 -6.57 -9.85
CA ASN A 21 4.35 -6.56 -9.82
C ASN A 21 3.77 -7.92 -9.47
N ASP A 22 4.35 -9.00 -10.00
CA ASP A 22 3.92 -10.35 -9.67
C ASP A 22 4.11 -10.65 -8.19
N TRP A 23 5.29 -10.34 -7.65
CA TRP A 23 5.57 -10.55 -6.23
C TRP A 23 4.64 -9.70 -5.36
N TYR A 24 4.49 -8.42 -5.67
CA TYR A 24 3.71 -7.51 -4.83
C TYR A 24 2.25 -7.94 -4.75
N THR A 25 1.66 -8.27 -5.89
CA THR A 25 0.24 -8.66 -5.95
C THR A 25 0.00 -10.05 -5.37
N ASN A 26 0.86 -11.02 -5.69
CA ASN A 26 0.59 -12.42 -5.42
C ASN A 26 1.24 -12.96 -4.14
N VAL A 27 2.22 -12.26 -3.59
CA VAL A 27 2.94 -12.67 -2.38
C VAL A 27 2.79 -11.63 -1.27
N HIS A 28 3.20 -10.40 -1.53
CA HIS A 28 3.30 -9.38 -0.49
C HIS A 28 1.93 -8.95 0.06
N ILE A 29 0.97 -8.65 -0.83
CA ILE A 29 -0.39 -8.29 -0.40
C ILE A 29 -1.01 -9.41 0.42
N PRO A 30 -1.03 -10.69 -0.03
CA PRO A 30 -1.55 -11.77 0.80
C PRO A 30 -0.85 -11.92 2.14
N ASP A 31 0.47 -11.70 2.20
CA ASP A 31 1.21 -11.77 3.45
C ASP A 31 0.71 -10.74 4.46
N LEU A 32 0.52 -9.50 4.00
CA LEU A 32 0.01 -8.45 4.88
C LEU A 32 -1.43 -8.69 5.31
N LEU A 33 -2.27 -9.23 4.43
CA LEU A 33 -3.66 -9.52 4.73
C LEU A 33 -3.83 -10.60 5.82
N ARG A 34 -2.79 -11.39 6.09
CA ARG A 34 -2.82 -12.37 7.18
C ARG A 34 -2.62 -11.75 8.56
N LEU A 35 -2.16 -10.50 8.63
CA LEU A 35 -1.92 -9.84 9.91
C LEU A 35 -3.22 -9.32 10.50
N PRO A 36 -3.47 -9.58 11.80
CA PRO A 36 -4.62 -8.97 12.47
C PRO A 36 -4.54 -7.45 12.38
N GLY A 37 -5.65 -6.82 12.02
CA GLY A 37 -5.70 -5.37 11.87
C GLY A 37 -5.56 -4.87 10.44
N ILE A 38 -5.06 -5.68 9.52
CA ILE A 38 -5.08 -5.36 8.09
C ILE A 38 -6.34 -5.98 7.50
N VAL A 39 -7.31 -5.16 7.09
CA VAL A 39 -8.63 -5.62 6.66
C VAL A 39 -8.87 -5.47 5.16
N GLY A 40 -7.96 -4.86 4.44
CA GLY A 40 -8.05 -4.71 3.00
C GLY A 40 -6.78 -4.14 2.42
N ALA A 41 -6.61 -4.30 1.12
CA ALA A 41 -5.47 -3.76 0.41
C ALA A 41 -5.82 -3.59 -1.07
N GLN A 42 -5.25 -2.56 -1.68
CA GLN A 42 -5.45 -2.29 -3.10
C GLN A 42 -4.19 -1.64 -3.67
N ARG A 43 -3.82 -2.05 -4.88
CA ARG A 43 -2.67 -1.51 -5.58
C ARG A 43 -3.10 -0.58 -6.70
N PHE A 44 -2.24 0.39 -6.99
CA PHE A 44 -2.46 1.39 -8.03
C PHE A 44 -1.17 1.64 -8.79
N SER A 45 -1.28 1.93 -10.07
CA SER A 45 -0.18 2.48 -10.84
C SER A 45 -0.47 3.94 -11.15
N ARG A 46 0.57 4.77 -11.27
CA ARG A 46 0.39 6.18 -11.61
C ARG A 46 -0.32 6.30 -12.96
N ALA A 47 -1.40 7.09 -13.01
CA ALA A 47 -2.12 7.31 -14.25
C ALA A 47 -1.24 8.04 -15.26
N ALA A 48 -1.45 7.74 -16.54
CA ALA A 48 -0.68 8.35 -17.62
C ALA A 48 -0.93 9.86 -17.74
N PHE A 49 -2.14 10.31 -17.41
CA PHE A 49 -2.49 11.72 -17.44
C PHE A 49 -2.49 12.30 -16.05
N GLN A 50 -1.80 13.43 -15.90
CA GLN A 50 -1.69 14.16 -14.65
C GLN A 50 -1.98 15.63 -14.90
N ARG A 51 -2.34 16.34 -13.85
CA ARG A 51 -2.63 17.76 -13.92
C ARG A 51 -1.40 18.61 -14.23
N GLY A 52 -0.24 18.19 -13.75
CA GLY A 52 1.00 18.95 -13.88
C GLY A 52 2.15 18.07 -14.33
N ASP A 53 3.33 18.67 -14.42
CA ASP A 53 4.52 18.00 -14.95
C ASP A 53 5.28 17.19 -13.89
N GLY A 54 4.89 17.28 -12.64
CA GLY A 54 5.58 16.61 -11.55
C GLY A 54 6.77 17.41 -11.04
N PRO A 55 7.80 16.76 -10.49
CA PRO A 55 8.09 15.33 -10.60
C PRO A 55 7.13 14.44 -9.81
N PHE A 56 6.93 13.23 -10.32
CA PHE A 56 6.18 12.18 -9.64
C PHE A 56 7.15 11.03 -9.36
N PRO A 57 7.77 11.00 -8.16
CA PRO A 57 8.92 10.14 -7.91
C PRO A 57 8.59 8.65 -7.81
N TYR A 58 7.32 8.29 -7.62
CA TYR A 58 6.93 6.90 -7.46
C TYR A 58 5.89 6.49 -8.51
N GLU A 59 6.07 5.30 -9.05
CA GLU A 59 5.20 4.76 -10.10
C GLU A 59 4.03 3.96 -9.53
N TYR A 60 4.23 3.32 -8.38
CA TYR A 60 3.25 2.42 -7.78
C TYR A 60 2.87 2.85 -6.38
N LEU A 61 1.60 2.57 -6.05
CA LEU A 61 1.01 2.89 -4.78
C LEU A 61 0.25 1.66 -4.28
N ALA A 62 0.38 1.35 -3.00
CA ALA A 62 -0.51 0.42 -2.32
C ALA A 62 -1.17 1.13 -1.17
N ILE A 63 -2.47 0.90 -0.99
CA ILE A 63 -3.21 1.40 0.15
C ILE A 63 -3.70 0.20 0.94
N TYR A 64 -3.31 0.12 2.21
CA TYR A 64 -3.76 -0.91 3.13
C TYR A 64 -4.77 -0.30 4.10
N HIS A 65 -5.90 -0.99 4.25
CA HIS A 65 -6.94 -0.58 5.18
C HIS A 65 -6.67 -1.25 6.51
N CYS A 66 -6.49 -0.46 7.56
CA CYS A 66 -6.17 -0.94 8.90
C CYS A 66 -7.30 -0.61 9.87
N ASP A 67 -7.65 -1.56 10.71
CA ASP A 67 -8.69 -1.42 11.72
C ASP A 67 -8.11 -1.99 13.02
N THR A 68 -7.68 -1.11 13.93
CA THR A 68 -6.97 -1.54 15.14
C THR A 68 -7.05 -0.49 16.24
N ASN A 69 -7.07 -0.96 17.48
CA ASN A 69 -6.89 -0.10 18.66
C ASN A 69 -5.42 0.06 19.05
N ASP A 70 -4.52 -0.65 18.37
CA ASP A 70 -3.09 -0.67 18.70
C ASP A 70 -2.26 -0.53 17.43
N LEU A 71 -2.18 0.69 16.92
CA LEU A 71 -1.40 0.97 15.71
C LEU A 71 0.08 0.70 15.92
N GLU A 72 0.62 1.05 17.09
CA GLU A 72 2.05 0.79 17.38
C GLU A 72 2.35 -0.71 17.33
N GLY A 73 1.47 -1.54 17.89
CA GLY A 73 1.61 -2.98 17.84
C GLY A 73 1.54 -3.53 16.43
N LEU A 74 0.63 -3.01 15.60
CA LEU A 74 0.52 -3.41 14.20
C LEU A 74 1.80 -3.06 13.43
N ILE A 75 2.30 -1.85 13.60
CA ILE A 75 3.56 -1.43 12.97
C ILE A 75 4.71 -2.33 13.40
N ALA A 76 4.82 -2.60 14.69
CA ALA A 76 5.87 -3.47 15.21
C ALA A 76 5.80 -4.89 14.64
N GLU A 77 4.59 -5.42 14.47
CA GLU A 77 4.39 -6.75 13.90
C GLU A 77 4.80 -6.80 12.43
N ILE A 78 4.42 -5.80 11.65
CA ILE A 78 4.84 -5.70 10.25
C ILE A 78 6.37 -5.63 10.15
N ASP A 79 6.98 -4.77 10.95
CA ASP A 79 8.44 -4.59 10.94
C ASP A 79 9.17 -5.86 11.36
N ALA A 80 8.63 -6.61 12.32
CA ALA A 80 9.22 -7.86 12.77
C ALA A 80 9.17 -8.95 11.70
N LYS A 81 8.12 -8.98 10.88
CA LYS A 81 7.92 -10.01 9.86
C LYS A 81 8.55 -9.67 8.51
N ALA A 82 8.66 -8.39 8.18
CA ALA A 82 9.18 -7.97 6.88
C ALA A 82 10.62 -8.48 6.67
N GLY A 83 10.83 -9.17 5.56
CA GLY A 83 12.12 -9.76 5.23
C GLY A 83 12.37 -11.14 5.81
N THR A 84 11.43 -11.68 6.59
CA THR A 84 11.50 -13.06 7.07
C THR A 84 10.80 -14.02 6.09
N ALA A 85 10.87 -15.33 6.37
CA ALA A 85 10.19 -16.33 5.55
C ALA A 85 8.66 -16.13 5.51
N ASP A 86 8.08 -15.52 6.57
CA ASP A 86 6.65 -15.24 6.64
C ASP A 86 6.23 -14.04 5.78
N MET A 87 7.16 -13.16 5.46
CA MET A 87 6.89 -11.98 4.64
C MET A 87 8.17 -11.63 3.86
N PRO A 88 8.52 -12.42 2.83
CA PRO A 88 9.71 -12.14 2.04
C PRO A 88 9.58 -10.85 1.25
N ILE A 89 10.66 -10.11 1.17
CA ILE A 89 10.72 -8.85 0.42
C ILE A 89 11.56 -9.09 -0.84
N SER A 90 10.98 -8.82 -2.00
CA SER A 90 11.67 -9.00 -3.28
C SER A 90 12.74 -7.93 -3.47
N ASP A 91 13.88 -8.35 -3.99
CA ASP A 91 14.94 -7.41 -4.40
C ASP A 91 14.64 -6.73 -5.74
N ALA A 92 13.51 -7.06 -6.39
CA ALA A 92 13.01 -6.31 -7.53
C ALA A 92 12.41 -4.96 -7.14
N MET A 93 12.13 -4.74 -5.85
CA MET A 93 11.66 -3.46 -5.34
C MET A 93 12.86 -2.60 -4.93
N GLN A 94 12.85 -1.32 -5.36
CA GLN A 94 13.88 -0.38 -4.91
C GLN A 94 13.77 -0.16 -3.41
N VAL A 95 14.91 0.10 -2.77
CA VAL A 95 14.98 0.35 -1.32
C VAL A 95 14.26 1.65 -0.97
N ALA A 96 14.43 2.69 -1.80
CA ALA A 96 13.75 3.96 -1.57
C ALA A 96 12.25 3.81 -1.73
N ARG A 97 11.51 4.23 -0.72
CA ARG A 97 10.05 4.14 -0.72
C ARG A 97 9.46 5.16 0.24
N PHE A 98 8.17 5.42 0.08
CA PHE A 98 7.39 6.24 1.00
C PHE A 98 6.40 5.34 1.72
N ALA A 99 6.30 5.46 3.03
CA ALA A 99 5.29 4.75 3.81
C ALA A 99 4.80 5.65 4.94
N CYS A 100 3.49 5.82 5.03
CA CYS A 100 2.89 6.70 6.03
C CYS A 100 1.50 6.21 6.38
N TYR A 101 1.17 6.23 7.67
CA TYR A 101 -0.17 5.92 8.16
C TYR A 101 -0.98 7.20 8.31
N PHE A 102 -2.22 7.16 7.83
CA PHE A 102 -3.19 8.24 8.02
C PHE A 102 -4.38 7.68 8.78
N GLU A 103 -4.85 8.40 9.77
CA GLU A 103 -6.08 8.03 10.48
C GLU A 103 -7.28 8.59 9.72
N GLU A 104 -8.36 7.80 9.59
CA GLU A 104 -9.58 8.28 8.96
C GLU A 104 -10.17 9.40 9.80
N LEU A 105 -10.38 10.55 9.15
CA LEU A 105 -11.01 11.70 9.77
C LEU A 105 -12.53 11.68 9.56
N THR A 106 -12.95 11.25 8.39
CA THR A 106 -14.34 11.14 7.98
C THR A 106 -14.58 9.81 7.31
N GLU A 107 -15.83 9.42 7.20
CA GLU A 107 -16.21 8.32 6.31
C GLU A 107 -16.05 8.75 4.85
N LEU A 108 -16.00 7.78 3.95
CA LEU A 108 -16.02 8.06 2.51
C LEU A 108 -17.32 8.81 2.17
N ALA A 109 -17.18 10.03 1.65
CA ALA A 109 -18.33 10.76 1.13
C ALA A 109 -18.58 10.28 -0.29
N GLU A 110 -19.82 9.89 -0.57
CA GLU A 110 -20.19 9.37 -1.87
C GLU A 110 -20.93 10.42 -2.68
N ALA A 111 -20.76 10.37 -4.00
CA ALA A 111 -21.53 11.25 -4.88
C ALA A 111 -23.03 10.88 -4.83
N PRO A 112 -23.93 11.85 -5.03
CA PRO A 112 -25.34 11.54 -5.17
C PRO A 112 -25.58 10.53 -6.30
N GLU A 113 -26.59 9.69 -6.13
CA GLU A 113 -26.90 8.58 -7.04
C GLU A 113 -27.00 9.02 -8.50
N ASN A 114 -27.60 10.18 -8.74
CA ASN A 114 -27.80 10.70 -10.09
C ASN A 114 -26.63 11.51 -10.66
N ALA A 115 -25.52 11.56 -9.94
CA ALA A 115 -24.32 12.29 -10.37
C ALA A 115 -23.33 11.39 -11.11
N VAL A 116 -23.63 10.12 -11.29
CA VAL A 116 -22.77 9.16 -11.98
C VAL A 116 -22.90 9.40 -13.47
N GLY A 117 -21.82 9.81 -14.08
CA GLY A 117 -21.76 10.10 -15.51
C GLY A 117 -21.24 8.96 -16.34
#